data_01aa4a3f97b85cc75682656ed50c182f
#
_entry.id   01aa4a3f97b85cc75682656ed50c182f
#
_cell.length_a   1.000
_cell.length_b   1.000
_cell.length_c   1.000
_cell.angle_alpha   90.00
_cell.angle_beta   90.00
_cell.angle_gamma   90.00
#
_symmetry.space_group_name_H-M   'P 1'
#
loop_
_entity.id
_entity.type
_entity.pdbx_description
1 polymer ?
#
loop_
_entity_poly.entity_id
_entity_poly.type
_entity_poly.pdbx_seq_one_letter_code
_entity_poly.pdbx_strand_id
1 'polypeptide(L)'
;MKQVKIGIIGLGGRAETLLASIVALSGEVVVTAGCDYSQAKIDHFLSLFDKYKLKKPKTYLRHLDLLDDKNVDAVIVPTSWNSHIQIACDAMKKGKYAAIEVGGAASCDELWQMVHAAESTGVSCMMLENCCYGRNELMVLNMVRQGLFGELIYCECGYEHDLSEMGYRTDSRQERSLHNLHRNGELYPTHGLGPISKILKINRGNRFLTLTSTATKSRGFDLAARSRGIENVHFNEADIVVTNIKCANGEVITMTHGVSLPRPYSRDCRVQGTKGIWLENSKGVYIEGISPRYDKLDVAGNPYSTHEWTPESDFYERFDHPIWQAYRNHEVGGHGGMDSLALRAFFDAVKTRSTPPIDVYDVAAWMSITCLSEQSIAMGGLPVPVPDFTNGKWVCREPEKPSRWSLNEVY
;
A
#
# COMPACT_ATOMS: atom_id res chain seq x y z
N MET A 1 -0.56 28.96 -8.16
CA MET A 1 -1.09 27.77 -8.89
C MET A 1 -2.51 27.49 -8.40
N LYS A 2 -3.39 26.97 -9.26
CA LYS A 2 -4.76 26.63 -8.85
C LYS A 2 -4.71 25.41 -7.90
N GLN A 3 -5.31 25.52 -6.71
CA GLN A 3 -5.44 24.42 -5.76
C GLN A 3 -6.35 23.32 -6.32
N VAL A 4 -6.05 22.06 -6.02
CA VAL A 4 -6.95 20.94 -6.27
C VAL A 4 -8.09 20.97 -5.25
N LYS A 5 -9.31 20.90 -5.70
CA LYS A 5 -10.51 20.88 -4.86
C LYS A 5 -10.92 19.42 -4.61
N ILE A 6 -10.88 18.99 -3.37
CA ILE A 6 -11.17 17.59 -3.03
C ILE A 6 -12.41 17.43 -2.18
N GLY A 7 -13.06 16.29 -2.40
CA GLY A 7 -14.04 15.71 -1.48
C GLY A 7 -13.42 14.58 -0.66
N ILE A 8 -13.83 14.40 0.59
CA ILE A 8 -13.46 13.24 1.42
C ILE A 8 -14.74 12.44 1.66
N ILE A 9 -14.72 11.15 1.28
CA ILE A 9 -15.85 10.23 1.44
C ILE A 9 -15.46 9.16 2.46
N GLY A 10 -16.16 9.14 3.60
CA GLY A 10 -15.81 8.37 4.79
C GLY A 10 -15.03 9.22 5.80
N LEU A 11 -15.71 9.71 6.85
CA LEU A 11 -15.17 10.68 7.80
C LEU A 11 -14.80 10.03 9.15
N GLY A 12 -14.19 8.85 9.07
CA GLY A 12 -13.66 8.12 10.23
C GLY A 12 -12.25 8.57 10.65
N GLY A 13 -11.62 7.83 11.57
CA GLY A 13 -10.28 8.18 12.10
C GLY A 13 -9.19 8.32 11.03
N ARG A 14 -9.24 7.53 9.95
CA ARG A 14 -8.26 7.67 8.86
C ARG A 14 -8.45 8.99 8.09
N ALA A 15 -9.67 9.44 7.89
CA ALA A 15 -9.94 10.75 7.30
C ALA A 15 -9.37 11.90 8.15
N GLU A 16 -9.43 11.78 9.49
CA GLU A 16 -8.84 12.74 10.41
C GLU A 16 -7.30 12.79 10.26
N THR A 17 -6.65 11.63 10.20
CA THR A 17 -5.19 11.54 9.99
C THR A 17 -4.79 12.14 8.64
N LEU A 18 -5.52 11.83 7.58
CA LEU A 18 -5.27 12.40 6.24
C LEU A 18 -5.54 13.90 6.20
N LEU A 19 -6.56 14.38 6.91
CA LEU A 19 -6.84 15.83 6.99
C LEU A 19 -5.66 16.60 7.58
N ALA A 20 -5.00 16.06 8.61
CA ALA A 20 -3.79 16.69 9.17
C ALA A 20 -2.68 16.83 8.12
N SER A 21 -2.45 15.79 7.30
CA SER A 21 -1.49 15.85 6.19
C SER A 21 -1.93 16.84 5.09
N ILE A 22 -3.23 16.88 4.76
CA ILE A 22 -3.80 17.80 3.77
C ILE A 22 -3.68 19.26 4.23
N VAL A 23 -3.87 19.54 5.51
CA VAL A 23 -3.69 20.89 6.10
C VAL A 23 -2.25 21.36 5.91
N ALA A 24 -1.27 20.50 6.11
CA ALA A 24 0.13 20.82 5.85
C ALA A 24 0.41 21.11 4.35
N LEU A 25 -0.46 20.65 3.45
CA LEU A 25 -0.41 20.85 1.99
C LEU A 25 -1.39 21.96 1.50
N SER A 26 -1.88 22.82 2.37
CA SER A 26 -2.94 23.81 2.07
C SER A 26 -2.65 24.77 0.92
N GLY A 27 -1.38 24.94 0.54
CA GLY A 27 -1.00 25.67 -0.69
C GLY A 27 -1.30 24.92 -1.99
N GLU A 28 -1.46 23.62 -1.95
CA GLU A 28 -1.61 22.72 -3.11
C GLU A 28 -3.05 22.20 -3.27
N VAL A 29 -3.80 22.07 -2.17
CA VAL A 29 -5.09 21.42 -2.11
C VAL A 29 -6.04 22.15 -1.15
N VAL A 30 -7.35 22.03 -1.41
CA VAL A 30 -8.40 22.51 -0.51
C VAL A 30 -9.52 21.48 -0.41
N VAL A 31 -9.97 21.19 0.81
CA VAL A 31 -11.14 20.34 1.05
C VAL A 31 -12.41 21.17 0.85
N THR A 32 -13.20 20.85 -0.18
CA THR A 32 -14.43 21.56 -0.52
C THR A 32 -15.69 20.78 -0.15
N ALA A 33 -15.57 19.47 0.05
CA ALA A 33 -16.70 18.60 0.39
C ALA A 33 -16.30 17.49 1.36
N GLY A 34 -17.26 17.05 2.21
CA GLY A 34 -17.14 15.88 3.07
C GLY A 34 -18.42 15.04 3.00
N CYS A 35 -18.30 13.70 3.07
CA CYS A 35 -19.44 12.80 3.05
C CYS A 35 -19.27 11.64 4.02
N ASP A 36 -20.28 11.39 4.84
CA ASP A 36 -20.44 10.16 5.61
C ASP A 36 -21.93 9.89 5.79
N TYR A 37 -22.34 8.63 5.93
CA TYR A 37 -23.73 8.28 6.23
C TYR A 37 -24.14 8.65 7.67
N SER A 38 -23.16 8.89 8.56
CA SER A 38 -23.35 9.26 9.96
C SER A 38 -23.24 10.77 10.16
N GLN A 39 -24.34 11.43 10.56
CA GLN A 39 -24.31 12.86 10.88
C GLN A 39 -23.31 13.18 12.01
N ALA A 40 -23.19 12.30 13.01
CA ALA A 40 -22.23 12.50 14.10
C ALA A 40 -20.77 12.53 13.63
N LYS A 41 -20.41 11.72 12.62
CA LYS A 41 -19.07 11.77 12.00
C LYS A 41 -18.88 13.05 11.17
N ILE A 42 -19.92 13.50 10.49
CA ILE A 42 -19.90 14.78 9.77
C ILE A 42 -19.65 15.94 10.75
N ASP A 43 -20.38 15.99 11.86
CA ASP A 43 -20.26 17.05 12.86
C ASP A 43 -18.89 17.05 13.51
N HIS A 44 -18.36 15.86 13.84
CA HIS A 44 -16.99 15.72 14.34
C HIS A 44 -15.96 16.21 13.31
N PHE A 45 -16.08 15.79 12.06
CA PHE A 45 -15.17 16.21 10.99
C PHE A 45 -15.18 17.75 10.79
N LEU A 46 -16.36 18.38 10.83
CA LEU A 46 -16.48 19.83 10.75
C LEU A 46 -15.82 20.55 11.93
N SER A 47 -15.82 19.94 13.13
CA SER A 47 -15.15 20.51 14.31
C SER A 47 -13.62 20.57 14.13
N LEU A 48 -13.03 19.68 13.33
CA LEU A 48 -11.60 19.71 13.01
C LEU A 48 -11.22 20.96 12.18
N PHE A 49 -12.14 21.44 11.34
CA PHE A 49 -11.92 22.67 10.58
C PHE A 49 -11.88 23.90 11.48
N ASP A 50 -12.66 23.93 12.55
CA ASP A 50 -12.58 24.99 13.58
C ASP A 50 -11.22 24.94 14.28
N LYS A 51 -10.74 23.72 14.65
CA LYS A 51 -9.43 23.50 15.27
C LYS A 51 -8.28 24.03 14.40
N TYR A 52 -8.34 23.77 13.10
CA TYR A 52 -7.33 24.22 12.12
C TYR A 52 -7.58 25.65 11.58
N LYS A 53 -8.65 26.33 12.02
CA LYS A 53 -9.07 27.65 11.53
C LYS A 53 -9.26 27.70 10.02
N LEU A 54 -9.84 26.65 9.46
CA LEU A 54 -10.11 26.50 8.04
C LEU A 54 -11.59 26.74 7.73
N LYS A 55 -11.86 27.11 6.46
CA LYS A 55 -13.24 27.18 5.97
C LYS A 55 -13.87 25.80 5.93
N LYS A 56 -15.04 25.63 6.59
CA LYS A 56 -15.79 24.36 6.58
C LYS A 56 -16.22 23.99 5.16
N PRO A 57 -16.06 22.70 4.79
CA PRO A 57 -16.52 22.18 3.50
C PRO A 57 -18.04 22.01 3.49
N LYS A 58 -18.62 21.87 2.30
CA LYS A 58 -19.98 21.40 2.15
C LYS A 58 -20.07 19.92 2.52
N THR A 59 -21.19 19.48 3.12
CA THR A 59 -21.33 18.11 3.60
C THR A 59 -22.50 17.39 2.95
N TYR A 60 -22.40 16.06 2.87
CA TYR A 60 -23.34 15.18 2.21
C TYR A 60 -23.52 13.89 3.02
N LEU A 61 -24.71 13.31 2.98
CA LEU A 61 -25.00 11.99 3.56
C LEU A 61 -24.81 10.84 2.57
N ARG A 62 -24.79 11.15 1.27
CA ARG A 62 -24.65 10.18 0.19
C ARG A 62 -23.47 10.57 -0.70
N HIS A 63 -22.60 9.62 -1.02
CA HIS A 63 -21.43 9.89 -1.86
C HIS A 63 -21.80 10.36 -3.27
N LEU A 64 -22.90 9.85 -3.84
CA LEU A 64 -23.36 10.26 -5.19
C LEU A 64 -23.69 11.76 -5.24
N ASP A 65 -24.29 12.30 -4.17
CA ASP A 65 -24.62 13.73 -4.10
C ASP A 65 -23.34 14.59 -4.01
N LEU A 66 -22.29 14.11 -3.32
CA LEU A 66 -20.98 14.75 -3.32
C LEU A 66 -20.34 14.67 -4.71
N LEU A 67 -20.43 13.52 -5.39
CA LEU A 67 -19.84 13.32 -6.71
C LEU A 67 -20.51 14.20 -7.79
N ASP A 68 -21.75 14.64 -7.59
CA ASP A 68 -22.44 15.61 -8.48
C ASP A 68 -22.01 17.06 -8.22
N ASP A 69 -21.27 17.36 -7.13
CA ASP A 69 -20.80 18.71 -6.86
C ASP A 69 -19.68 19.12 -7.86
N LYS A 70 -19.95 20.15 -8.64
CA LYS A 70 -19.00 20.71 -9.62
C LYS A 70 -17.79 21.40 -8.96
N ASN A 71 -17.86 21.65 -7.66
CA ASN A 71 -16.77 22.24 -6.90
C ASN A 71 -15.81 21.19 -6.28
N VAL A 72 -15.83 19.97 -6.81
CA VAL A 72 -14.95 18.85 -6.43
C VAL A 72 -14.24 18.35 -7.69
N ASP A 73 -12.92 18.41 -7.73
CA ASP A 73 -12.08 17.92 -8.84
C ASP A 73 -11.74 16.43 -8.67
N ALA A 74 -11.54 16.00 -7.42
CA ALA A 74 -11.15 14.62 -7.07
C ALA A 74 -11.68 14.24 -5.69
N VAL A 75 -11.69 12.94 -5.39
CA VAL A 75 -12.12 12.42 -4.08
C VAL A 75 -11.06 11.54 -3.43
N ILE A 76 -11.00 11.59 -2.10
CA ILE A 76 -10.25 10.68 -1.25
C ILE A 76 -11.28 9.81 -0.52
N VAL A 77 -11.06 8.49 -0.52
CA VAL A 77 -12.05 7.49 -0.08
C VAL A 77 -11.46 6.63 1.05
N PRO A 78 -11.36 7.14 2.28
CA PRO A 78 -10.95 6.38 3.46
C PRO A 78 -12.15 5.71 4.15
N THR A 79 -13.02 5.10 3.37
CA THR A 79 -14.18 4.33 3.87
C THR A 79 -13.74 2.94 4.33
N SER A 80 -14.68 2.06 4.56
CA SER A 80 -14.42 0.64 4.78
C SER A 80 -14.02 -0.09 3.50
N TRP A 81 -13.32 -1.22 3.62
CA TRP A 81 -12.80 -1.98 2.47
C TRP A 81 -13.90 -2.39 1.48
N ASN A 82 -15.08 -2.77 2.00
CA ASN A 82 -16.22 -3.20 1.17
C ASN A 82 -16.78 -2.11 0.25
N SER A 83 -16.42 -0.85 0.46
CA SER A 83 -16.99 0.28 -0.29
C SER A 83 -15.97 1.02 -1.17
N HIS A 84 -14.66 0.76 -1.00
CA HIS A 84 -13.59 1.47 -1.73
C HIS A 84 -13.79 1.41 -3.24
N ILE A 85 -13.95 0.21 -3.78
CA ILE A 85 -13.97 -0.03 -5.23
C ILE A 85 -15.23 0.56 -5.85
N GLN A 86 -16.40 0.33 -5.23
CA GLN A 86 -17.65 0.87 -5.75
C GLN A 86 -17.62 2.41 -5.80
N ILE A 87 -17.16 3.07 -4.74
CA ILE A 87 -17.09 4.54 -4.69
C ILE A 87 -16.08 5.07 -5.70
N ALA A 88 -14.94 4.38 -5.90
CA ALA A 88 -13.96 4.75 -6.92
C ALA A 88 -14.53 4.64 -8.33
N CYS A 89 -15.28 3.57 -8.62
CA CYS A 89 -15.99 3.40 -9.89
C CYS A 89 -17.00 4.54 -10.14
N ASP A 90 -17.79 4.89 -9.12
CA ASP A 90 -18.78 5.96 -9.23
C ASP A 90 -18.09 7.32 -9.44
N ALA A 91 -16.98 7.58 -8.76
CA ALA A 91 -16.19 8.79 -8.93
C ALA A 91 -15.64 8.90 -10.36
N MET A 92 -15.02 7.85 -10.88
CA MET A 92 -14.49 7.83 -12.24
C MET A 92 -15.58 8.02 -13.30
N LYS A 93 -16.77 7.38 -13.14
CA LYS A 93 -17.93 7.59 -14.00
C LYS A 93 -18.45 9.04 -13.98
N LYS A 94 -18.23 9.77 -12.88
CA LYS A 94 -18.57 11.20 -12.76
C LYS A 94 -17.41 12.13 -13.18
N GLY A 95 -16.36 11.58 -13.80
CA GLY A 95 -15.21 12.33 -14.30
C GLY A 95 -14.27 12.85 -13.21
N LYS A 96 -14.33 12.29 -11.99
CA LYS A 96 -13.50 12.67 -10.84
C LYS A 96 -12.43 11.63 -10.56
N TYR A 97 -11.19 12.08 -10.41
CA TYR A 97 -10.12 11.21 -9.91
C TYR A 97 -10.46 10.69 -8.51
N ALA A 98 -10.15 9.43 -8.26
CA ALA A 98 -10.34 8.81 -6.96
C ALA A 98 -9.00 8.40 -6.35
N ALA A 99 -8.82 8.68 -5.06
CA ALA A 99 -7.77 8.08 -4.26
C ALA A 99 -8.44 7.19 -3.21
N ILE A 100 -8.16 5.89 -3.22
CA ILE A 100 -8.67 4.94 -2.23
C ILE A 100 -7.60 4.61 -1.20
N GLU A 101 -8.04 4.31 0.01
CA GLU A 101 -7.18 3.76 1.06
C GLU A 101 -6.81 2.31 0.75
N VAL A 102 -5.78 1.83 1.43
CA VAL A 102 -5.28 0.45 1.34
C VAL A 102 -6.30 -0.56 1.86
N GLY A 103 -6.15 -1.82 1.45
CA GLY A 103 -7.00 -2.94 1.86
C GLY A 103 -6.98 -4.07 0.85
N GLY A 104 -7.75 -5.11 1.11
CA GLY A 104 -7.94 -6.23 0.20
C GLY A 104 -9.30 -6.18 -0.51
N ALA A 105 -9.41 -6.84 -1.64
CA ALA A 105 -10.68 -6.99 -2.36
C ALA A 105 -11.50 -8.18 -1.83
N ALA A 106 -12.81 -8.12 -2.04
CA ALA A 106 -13.71 -9.26 -1.79
C ALA A 106 -13.72 -10.24 -2.98
N SER A 107 -13.55 -9.74 -4.21
CA SER A 107 -13.52 -10.56 -5.43
C SER A 107 -12.66 -9.94 -6.52
N CYS A 108 -12.23 -10.77 -7.49
CA CYS A 108 -11.60 -10.26 -8.71
C CYS A 108 -12.61 -9.52 -9.62
N ASP A 109 -13.90 -9.81 -9.53
CA ASP A 109 -14.91 -9.18 -10.36
C ASP A 109 -15.06 -7.68 -10.06
N GLU A 110 -15.03 -7.28 -8.80
CA GLU A 110 -15.06 -5.86 -8.44
C GLU A 110 -13.80 -5.11 -8.92
N LEU A 111 -12.64 -5.79 -8.94
CA LEU A 111 -11.39 -5.24 -9.46
C LEU A 111 -11.47 -5.03 -10.99
N TRP A 112 -12.05 -5.98 -11.72
CA TRP A 112 -12.34 -5.81 -13.14
C TRP A 112 -13.31 -4.65 -13.40
N GLN A 113 -14.34 -4.48 -12.57
CA GLN A 113 -15.24 -3.33 -12.68
C GLN A 113 -14.48 -2.00 -12.53
N MET A 114 -13.53 -1.93 -11.60
CA MET A 114 -12.71 -0.74 -11.40
C MET A 114 -11.78 -0.47 -12.59
N VAL A 115 -11.13 -1.49 -13.13
CA VAL A 115 -10.30 -1.37 -14.35
C VAL A 115 -11.14 -0.90 -15.53
N HIS A 116 -12.30 -1.52 -15.79
CA HIS A 116 -13.20 -1.13 -16.86
C HIS A 116 -13.73 0.30 -16.69
N ALA A 117 -14.02 0.72 -15.45
CA ALA A 117 -14.44 2.10 -15.19
C ALA A 117 -13.34 3.10 -15.56
N ALA A 118 -12.07 2.82 -15.19
CA ALA A 118 -10.95 3.66 -15.54
C ALA A 118 -10.70 3.70 -17.06
N GLU A 119 -10.71 2.54 -17.72
CA GLU A 119 -10.48 2.44 -19.17
C GLU A 119 -11.59 3.12 -20.00
N SER A 120 -12.85 2.93 -19.61
CA SER A 120 -13.98 3.50 -20.33
C SER A 120 -14.15 5.01 -20.16
N THR A 121 -13.72 5.54 -19.03
CA THR A 121 -13.85 6.99 -18.73
C THR A 121 -12.60 7.79 -19.01
N GLY A 122 -11.44 7.13 -19.09
CA GLY A 122 -10.12 7.81 -19.13
C GLY A 122 -9.78 8.54 -17.84
N VAL A 123 -10.51 8.29 -16.74
CA VAL A 123 -10.28 8.91 -15.43
C VAL A 123 -9.59 7.91 -14.52
N SER A 124 -8.59 8.36 -13.77
CA SER A 124 -7.73 7.48 -12.98
C SER A 124 -8.20 7.29 -11.54
N CYS A 125 -7.92 6.10 -11.01
CA CYS A 125 -7.92 5.80 -9.59
C CYS A 125 -6.48 5.55 -9.12
N MET A 126 -6.13 6.02 -7.91
CA MET A 126 -4.88 5.76 -7.22
C MET A 126 -5.15 5.09 -5.86
N MET A 127 -4.32 4.14 -5.47
CA MET A 127 -4.26 3.72 -4.07
C MET A 127 -3.28 4.60 -3.29
N LEU A 128 -3.65 5.01 -2.09
CA LEU A 128 -2.80 5.77 -1.19
C LEU A 128 -1.85 4.85 -0.41
N GLU A 129 -1.15 3.95 -1.14
CA GLU A 129 -0.15 3.07 -0.54
C GLU A 129 1.11 3.87 -0.19
N ASN A 130 1.15 4.32 1.04
CA ASN A 130 2.20 5.21 1.54
C ASN A 130 3.56 4.53 1.67
N CYS A 131 3.60 3.20 1.90
CA CYS A 131 4.87 2.45 2.01
C CYS A 131 5.68 2.45 0.71
N CYS A 132 5.04 2.65 -0.45
CA CYS A 132 5.75 2.89 -1.71
C CYS A 132 6.63 4.15 -1.68
N TYR A 133 6.37 5.08 -0.75
CA TYR A 133 7.13 6.31 -0.54
C TYR A 133 8.03 6.25 0.70
N GLY A 134 8.22 5.09 1.30
CA GLY A 134 9.17 4.87 2.37
C GLY A 134 10.61 5.17 1.93
N ARG A 135 11.44 5.70 2.83
CA ARG A 135 12.80 6.10 2.48
C ARG A 135 13.64 4.93 2.01
N ASN A 136 13.58 3.83 2.75
CA ASN A 136 14.37 2.65 2.43
C ASN A 136 13.88 1.97 1.16
N GLU A 137 12.56 1.86 0.98
CA GLU A 137 11.95 1.30 -0.22
C GLU A 137 12.32 2.09 -1.47
N LEU A 138 12.28 3.42 -1.39
CA LEU A 138 12.69 4.29 -2.49
C LEU A 138 14.20 4.29 -2.72
N MET A 139 15.03 4.20 -1.67
CA MET A 139 16.47 4.01 -1.81
C MET A 139 16.78 2.71 -2.54
N VAL A 140 16.16 1.60 -2.12
CA VAL A 140 16.35 0.29 -2.76
C VAL A 140 15.86 0.31 -4.21
N LEU A 141 14.71 0.94 -4.48
CA LEU A 141 14.22 1.17 -5.85
C LEU A 141 15.27 1.90 -6.69
N ASN A 142 15.84 2.99 -6.18
CA ASN A 142 16.88 3.75 -6.87
C ASN A 142 18.14 2.89 -7.14
N MET A 143 18.59 2.14 -6.15
CA MET A 143 19.73 1.23 -6.28
C MET A 143 19.47 0.12 -7.33
N VAL A 144 18.28 -0.45 -7.34
CA VAL A 144 17.86 -1.45 -8.35
C VAL A 144 17.83 -0.84 -9.74
N ARG A 145 17.30 0.39 -9.92
CA ARG A 145 17.30 1.09 -11.21
C ARG A 145 18.70 1.43 -11.71
N GLN A 146 19.67 1.58 -10.80
CA GLN A 146 21.10 1.73 -11.14
C GLN A 146 21.80 0.39 -11.40
N GLY A 147 21.09 -0.76 -11.31
CA GLY A 147 21.63 -2.09 -11.59
C GLY A 147 22.51 -2.69 -10.48
N LEU A 148 22.52 -2.09 -9.29
CA LEU A 148 23.40 -2.51 -8.18
C LEU A 148 23.06 -3.89 -7.63
N PHE A 149 21.80 -4.30 -7.71
CA PHE A 149 21.34 -5.63 -7.30
C PHE A 149 21.58 -6.72 -8.35
N GLY A 150 21.94 -6.34 -9.60
CA GLY A 150 21.99 -7.26 -10.72
C GLY A 150 20.58 -7.74 -11.14
N GLU A 151 20.46 -8.99 -11.58
CA GLU A 151 19.16 -9.60 -11.87
C GLU A 151 18.44 -9.94 -10.57
N LEU A 152 17.17 -9.52 -10.43
CA LEU A 152 16.37 -9.81 -9.26
C LEU A 152 15.87 -11.25 -9.29
N ILE A 153 15.97 -11.96 -8.18
CA ILE A 153 15.68 -13.39 -8.08
C ILE A 153 14.54 -13.67 -7.10
N TYR A 154 14.57 -13.02 -5.94
CA TYR A 154 13.67 -13.33 -4.83
C TYR A 154 13.35 -12.10 -4.01
N CYS A 155 12.10 -11.99 -3.58
CA CYS A 155 11.67 -10.95 -2.65
C CYS A 155 10.84 -11.56 -1.52
N GLU A 156 10.90 -10.92 -0.36
CA GLU A 156 9.99 -11.16 0.76
C GLU A 156 9.28 -9.87 1.11
N CYS A 157 8.06 -9.98 1.64
CA CYS A 157 7.34 -8.88 2.24
C CYS A 157 6.20 -9.40 3.11
N GLY A 158 5.56 -8.51 3.86
CA GLY A 158 4.43 -8.92 4.68
C GLY A 158 3.73 -7.76 5.36
N TYR A 159 2.78 -8.10 6.20
CA TYR A 159 2.19 -7.22 7.17
C TYR A 159 2.06 -7.96 8.50
N GLU A 160 2.99 -7.69 9.35
CA GLU A 160 3.10 -8.34 10.65
C GLU A 160 3.03 -7.29 11.75
N HIS A 161 1.95 -7.32 12.52
CA HIS A 161 1.61 -6.28 13.49
C HIS A 161 0.74 -6.87 14.61
N ASP A 162 1.06 -6.66 15.87
CA ASP A 162 0.17 -7.03 16.96
C ASP A 162 -1.07 -6.14 16.97
N LEU A 163 -2.15 -6.65 16.41
CA LEU A 163 -3.48 -6.06 16.41
C LEU A 163 -4.47 -6.93 17.21
N SER A 164 -3.99 -7.73 18.14
CA SER A 164 -4.78 -8.67 18.94
C SER A 164 -5.98 -8.00 19.64
N GLU A 165 -5.91 -6.68 19.89
CA GLU A 165 -7.04 -5.90 20.41
C GLU A 165 -8.30 -5.97 19.52
N MET A 166 -8.16 -6.24 18.24
CA MET A 166 -9.30 -6.42 17.33
C MET A 166 -10.12 -7.66 17.67
N GLY A 167 -9.57 -8.62 18.41
CA GLY A 167 -10.29 -9.79 18.91
C GLY A 167 -11.42 -9.48 19.88
N TYR A 168 -11.45 -8.30 20.50
CA TYR A 168 -12.55 -7.85 21.36
C TYR A 168 -13.32 -6.64 20.82
N ARG A 169 -13.02 -6.21 19.60
CA ARG A 169 -13.73 -5.12 18.90
C ARG A 169 -14.59 -5.69 17.78
N THR A 170 -15.62 -6.44 18.13
CA THR A 170 -16.49 -7.15 17.19
C THR A 170 -17.75 -6.38 16.81
N ASP A 171 -17.85 -5.11 17.18
CA ASP A 171 -18.99 -4.28 16.82
C ASP A 171 -18.92 -3.86 15.32
N SER A 172 -20.08 -3.57 14.74
CA SER A 172 -20.22 -3.18 13.33
C SER A 172 -19.47 -1.91 12.93
N ARG A 173 -18.88 -1.18 13.88
CA ARG A 173 -18.08 0.02 13.63
C ARG A 173 -16.61 -0.31 13.35
N GLN A 174 -16.21 -1.55 13.59
CA GLN A 174 -14.85 -2.07 13.39
C GLN A 174 -14.87 -3.09 12.25
N GLU A 175 -15.14 -2.65 11.03
CA GLU A 175 -15.28 -3.54 9.85
C GLU A 175 -14.05 -4.44 9.66
N ARG A 176 -12.84 -3.94 9.95
CA ARG A 176 -11.63 -4.76 9.86
C ARG A 176 -11.67 -5.96 10.81
N SER A 177 -12.21 -5.79 12.03
CA SER A 177 -12.44 -6.91 12.96
C SER A 177 -13.42 -7.94 12.39
N LEU A 178 -14.43 -7.51 11.63
CA LEU A 178 -15.36 -8.42 10.95
C LEU A 178 -14.69 -9.19 9.80
N HIS A 179 -13.75 -8.57 9.09
CA HIS A 179 -12.95 -9.30 8.10
C HIS A 179 -12.14 -10.40 8.80
N ASN A 180 -11.44 -10.08 9.89
CA ASN A 180 -10.66 -11.06 10.65
C ASN A 180 -11.56 -12.18 11.23
N LEU A 181 -12.81 -11.84 11.63
CA LEU A 181 -13.77 -12.81 12.16
C LEU A 181 -14.24 -13.81 11.08
N HIS A 182 -14.45 -13.35 9.86
CA HIS A 182 -15.14 -14.14 8.83
C HIS A 182 -14.25 -14.66 7.70
N ARG A 183 -13.06 -14.08 7.49
CA ARG A 183 -12.18 -14.38 6.35
C ARG A 183 -10.89 -15.04 6.82
N ASN A 184 -10.23 -15.77 5.92
CA ASN A 184 -8.95 -16.44 6.18
C ASN A 184 -8.05 -16.32 4.95
N GLY A 185 -7.12 -15.38 4.95
CA GLY A 185 -6.25 -15.10 3.82
C GLY A 185 -5.23 -14.02 4.11
N GLU A 186 -4.52 -13.60 3.07
CA GLU A 186 -3.67 -12.41 3.09
C GLU A 186 -4.56 -11.16 3.05
N LEU A 187 -5.03 -10.72 4.23
CA LEU A 187 -6.06 -9.68 4.30
C LEU A 187 -5.50 -8.25 4.13
N TYR A 188 -4.18 -8.06 4.19
CA TYR A 188 -3.58 -6.74 4.10
C TYR A 188 -2.31 -6.70 3.23
N PRO A 189 -2.40 -7.08 1.94
CA PRO A 189 -1.22 -7.34 1.11
C PRO A 189 -0.41 -6.10 0.75
N THR A 190 -1.02 -4.91 0.71
CA THR A 190 -0.51 -3.79 -0.08
C THR A 190 0.72 -3.11 0.51
N HIS A 191 0.87 -3.06 1.85
CA HIS A 191 1.99 -2.39 2.51
C HIS A 191 3.35 -3.04 2.22
N GLY A 192 3.39 -4.37 2.15
CA GLY A 192 4.60 -5.08 1.75
C GLY A 192 4.72 -5.21 0.23
N LEU A 193 3.63 -5.63 -0.43
CA LEU A 193 3.64 -5.96 -1.85
C LEU A 193 3.77 -4.73 -2.76
N GLY A 194 3.25 -3.57 -2.34
CA GLY A 194 3.31 -2.34 -3.13
C GLY A 194 4.74 -1.94 -3.51
N PRO A 195 5.64 -1.70 -2.54
CA PRO A 195 7.04 -1.39 -2.82
C PRO A 195 7.75 -2.47 -3.65
N ILE A 196 7.58 -3.75 -3.29
CA ILE A 196 8.17 -4.88 -4.02
C ILE A 196 7.68 -4.93 -5.46
N SER A 197 6.39 -4.69 -5.70
CA SER A 197 5.82 -4.65 -7.05
C SER A 197 6.43 -3.54 -7.91
N LYS A 198 6.70 -2.38 -7.32
CA LYS A 198 7.37 -1.27 -8.02
C LYS A 198 8.82 -1.61 -8.34
N ILE A 199 9.53 -2.22 -7.41
CA ILE A 199 10.90 -2.70 -7.61
C ILE A 199 10.95 -3.72 -8.77
N LEU A 200 10.04 -4.69 -8.80
CA LEU A 200 9.94 -5.76 -9.80
C LEU A 200 9.25 -5.33 -11.12
N LYS A 201 8.87 -4.07 -11.27
CA LYS A 201 8.15 -3.55 -12.46
C LYS A 201 6.86 -4.33 -12.79
N ILE A 202 6.11 -4.78 -11.77
CA ILE A 202 4.82 -5.46 -11.98
C ILE A 202 3.88 -4.56 -12.79
N ASN A 203 3.18 -5.15 -13.74
CA ASN A 203 2.37 -4.51 -14.78
C ASN A 203 3.16 -3.65 -15.79
N ARG A 204 4.52 -3.70 -15.77
CA ARG A 204 5.41 -2.91 -16.63
C ARG A 204 6.65 -3.74 -17.05
N GLY A 205 6.42 -4.79 -17.81
CA GLY A 205 7.41 -5.77 -18.22
C GLY A 205 7.47 -7.02 -17.33
N ASN A 206 6.64 -7.08 -16.28
CA ASN A 206 6.49 -8.22 -15.38
C ASN A 206 5.05 -8.32 -14.88
N ARG A 207 4.62 -9.46 -14.33
CA ARG A 207 3.30 -9.65 -13.71
C ARG A 207 3.32 -10.82 -12.74
N PHE A 208 2.33 -10.88 -11.86
CA PHE A 208 2.03 -12.08 -11.09
C PHE A 208 1.39 -13.13 -12.01
N LEU A 209 1.84 -14.39 -11.92
CA LEU A 209 1.29 -15.51 -12.69
C LEU A 209 0.35 -16.38 -11.86
N THR A 210 0.86 -16.88 -10.73
CA THR A 210 0.14 -17.77 -9.82
C THR A 210 0.54 -17.46 -8.39
N LEU A 211 -0.32 -17.80 -7.45
CA LEU A 211 0.03 -17.84 -6.04
C LEU A 211 -0.40 -19.15 -5.37
N THR A 212 0.26 -19.48 -4.26
CA THR A 212 -0.15 -20.50 -3.31
C THR A 212 -0.17 -19.89 -1.92
N SER A 213 -1.16 -20.27 -1.09
CA SER A 213 -1.26 -19.75 0.28
C SER A 213 -1.53 -20.89 1.27
N THR A 214 -0.87 -20.82 2.42
CA THR A 214 -1.04 -21.73 3.52
C THR A 214 -1.32 -20.96 4.80
N ALA A 215 -2.31 -21.39 5.55
CA ALA A 215 -2.75 -20.76 6.78
C ALA A 215 -2.46 -21.66 7.98
N THR A 216 -2.04 -21.07 9.09
CA THR A 216 -1.91 -21.75 10.38
C THR A 216 -3.29 -21.90 11.05
N LYS A 217 -3.32 -22.45 12.26
CA LYS A 217 -4.51 -22.35 13.13
C LYS A 217 -4.75 -20.90 13.56
N SER A 218 -5.99 -20.57 13.94
CA SER A 218 -6.38 -19.31 14.58
C SER A 218 -6.42 -19.50 16.10
N ARG A 219 -5.74 -18.63 16.86
CA ARG A 219 -5.72 -18.63 18.33
C ARG A 219 -5.60 -17.25 18.93
N GLY A 220 -4.81 -16.36 18.34
CA GLY A 220 -4.46 -15.06 18.93
C GLY A 220 -5.67 -14.19 19.22
N PHE A 221 -6.54 -13.98 18.25
CA PHE A 221 -7.76 -13.20 18.43
C PHE A 221 -8.74 -13.84 19.41
N ASP A 222 -8.90 -15.16 19.39
CA ASP A 222 -9.74 -15.90 20.34
C ASP A 222 -9.25 -15.71 21.78
N LEU A 223 -7.93 -15.79 22.00
CA LEU A 223 -7.33 -15.57 23.33
C LEU A 223 -7.50 -14.12 23.78
N ALA A 224 -7.31 -13.15 22.88
CA ALA A 224 -7.52 -11.73 23.17
C ALA A 224 -8.98 -11.45 23.56
N ALA A 225 -9.94 -12.00 22.83
CA ALA A 225 -11.37 -11.88 23.14
C ALA A 225 -11.71 -12.44 24.53
N ARG A 226 -11.25 -13.67 24.82
CA ARG A 226 -11.47 -14.33 26.11
C ARG A 226 -10.84 -13.56 27.27
N SER A 227 -9.68 -12.96 27.07
CA SER A 227 -9.03 -12.14 28.11
C SER A 227 -9.87 -10.91 28.53
N ARG A 228 -10.87 -10.54 27.71
CA ARG A 228 -11.82 -9.46 27.95
C ARG A 228 -13.23 -9.97 28.30
N GLY A 229 -13.37 -11.28 28.61
CA GLY A 229 -14.65 -11.88 28.98
C GLY A 229 -15.59 -12.10 27.79
N ILE A 230 -15.12 -12.01 26.55
CA ILE A 230 -15.91 -12.33 25.35
C ILE A 230 -15.72 -13.84 25.07
N GLU A 231 -16.68 -14.59 25.55
CA GLU A 231 -16.73 -16.04 25.36
C GLU A 231 -17.44 -16.39 24.03
N ASN A 232 -17.22 -17.59 23.53
CA ASN A 232 -17.92 -18.15 22.37
C ASN A 232 -17.75 -17.38 21.05
N VAL A 233 -16.66 -16.63 20.88
CA VAL A 233 -16.23 -16.09 19.60
C VAL A 233 -15.09 -16.94 19.04
N HIS A 234 -15.10 -17.18 17.73
CA HIS A 234 -14.03 -17.86 17.03
C HIS A 234 -13.71 -17.11 15.74
N PHE A 235 -12.48 -16.66 15.62
CA PHE A 235 -11.99 -15.96 14.45
C PHE A 235 -11.53 -16.93 13.37
N ASN A 236 -11.93 -16.67 12.13
CA ASN A 236 -11.59 -17.52 10.99
C ASN A 236 -10.19 -17.22 10.46
N GLU A 237 -9.71 -16.00 10.64
CA GLU A 237 -8.37 -15.60 10.22
C GLU A 237 -7.31 -16.39 11.00
N ALA A 238 -6.42 -17.05 10.27
CA ALA A 238 -5.28 -17.75 10.84
C ALA A 238 -4.31 -16.77 11.52
N ASP A 239 -3.56 -17.26 12.50
CA ASP A 239 -2.56 -16.44 13.16
C ASP A 239 -1.44 -15.99 12.21
N ILE A 240 -1.05 -16.88 11.29
CA ILE A 240 -0.09 -16.58 10.22
C ILE A 240 -0.60 -17.15 8.89
N VAL A 241 -0.58 -16.36 7.85
CA VAL A 241 -0.76 -16.79 6.46
C VAL A 241 0.52 -16.55 5.68
N VAL A 242 1.00 -17.57 4.98
CA VAL A 242 2.16 -17.50 4.09
C VAL A 242 1.71 -17.67 2.65
N THR A 243 2.02 -16.70 1.80
CA THR A 243 1.65 -16.68 0.38
C THR A 243 2.89 -16.59 -0.48
N ASN A 244 3.04 -17.50 -1.45
CA ASN A 244 4.11 -17.46 -2.45
C ASN A 244 3.54 -17.06 -3.80
N ILE A 245 4.10 -16.04 -4.44
CA ILE A 245 3.68 -15.52 -5.74
C ILE A 245 4.79 -15.77 -6.75
N LYS A 246 4.46 -16.41 -7.89
CA LYS A 246 5.37 -16.57 -9.02
C LYS A 246 5.19 -15.42 -10.00
N CYS A 247 6.28 -14.77 -10.39
CA CYS A 247 6.31 -13.69 -11.38
C CYS A 247 6.68 -14.19 -12.78
N ALA A 248 6.32 -13.42 -13.82
CA ALA A 248 6.51 -13.77 -15.21
C ALA A 248 8.00 -13.83 -15.60
N ASN A 249 8.82 -12.94 -15.04
CA ASN A 249 10.28 -12.91 -15.32
C ASN A 249 11.07 -13.95 -14.49
N GLY A 250 10.40 -14.74 -13.66
CA GLY A 250 11.01 -15.85 -12.94
C GLY A 250 11.17 -15.64 -11.44
N GLU A 251 11.02 -14.42 -10.94
CA GLU A 251 11.13 -14.11 -9.52
C GLU A 251 10.02 -14.78 -8.70
N VAL A 252 10.28 -14.99 -7.43
CA VAL A 252 9.30 -15.44 -6.44
C VAL A 252 9.21 -14.39 -5.34
N ILE A 253 7.98 -14.09 -4.91
CA ILE A 253 7.71 -13.25 -3.75
C ILE A 253 7.09 -14.13 -2.68
N THR A 254 7.65 -14.14 -1.46
CA THR A 254 7.02 -14.73 -0.28
C THR A 254 6.42 -13.61 0.56
N MET A 255 5.16 -13.76 0.93
CA MET A 255 4.45 -12.83 1.80
C MET A 255 4.05 -13.51 3.10
N THR A 256 4.13 -12.77 4.20
CA THR A 256 3.65 -13.22 5.52
C THR A 256 2.65 -12.22 6.07
N HIS A 257 1.45 -12.70 6.40
CA HIS A 257 0.43 -11.93 7.11
C HIS A 257 0.26 -12.49 8.52
N GLY A 258 0.42 -11.63 9.55
CA GLY A 258 0.27 -12.05 10.94
C GLY A 258 -0.10 -10.86 11.82
N VAL A 259 -1.36 -10.82 12.30
CA VAL A 259 -1.89 -9.65 13.03
C VAL A 259 -2.48 -9.98 14.40
N SER A 260 -2.46 -11.24 14.82
CA SER A 260 -3.11 -11.70 16.04
C SER A 260 -2.14 -12.11 17.16
N LEU A 261 -0.85 -12.20 16.87
CA LEU A 261 0.18 -12.65 17.82
C LEU A 261 1.07 -11.50 18.30
N PRO A 262 1.62 -11.59 19.54
CA PRO A 262 2.51 -10.58 20.09
C PRO A 262 3.81 -10.43 19.27
N ARG A 263 4.03 -9.24 18.71
CA ARG A 263 5.25 -8.89 18.00
C ARG A 263 5.38 -7.37 17.77
N PRO A 264 6.59 -6.82 17.57
CA PRO A 264 6.76 -5.51 16.96
C PRO A 264 6.26 -5.49 15.51
N TYR A 265 5.91 -4.30 15.01
CA TYR A 265 5.57 -4.09 13.61
C TYR A 265 6.75 -4.37 12.68
N SER A 266 6.50 -5.09 11.59
CA SER A 266 7.43 -5.31 10.49
C SER A 266 6.67 -5.55 9.18
N ARG A 267 7.31 -5.25 8.07
CA ARG A 267 6.87 -5.67 6.73
C ARG A 267 7.75 -6.75 6.15
N ASP A 268 8.82 -7.12 6.86
CA ASP A 268 9.79 -8.16 6.50
C ASP A 268 10.31 -8.04 5.07
N CYS A 269 10.48 -6.80 4.59
CA CYS A 269 10.90 -6.57 3.22
C CYS A 269 12.32 -7.10 2.97
N ARG A 270 12.45 -7.88 1.90
CA ARG A 270 13.70 -8.36 1.35
C ARG A 270 13.71 -8.21 -0.16
N VAL A 271 14.80 -7.74 -0.71
CA VAL A 271 15.08 -7.72 -2.13
C VAL A 271 16.41 -8.41 -2.37
N GLN A 272 16.41 -9.51 -3.11
CA GLN A 272 17.58 -10.32 -3.40
C GLN A 272 17.81 -10.38 -4.92
N GLY A 273 18.95 -9.94 -5.35
CA GLY A 273 19.44 -10.09 -6.73
C GLY A 273 20.76 -10.86 -6.79
N THR A 274 21.30 -10.97 -7.98
CA THR A 274 22.58 -11.69 -8.24
C THR A 274 23.80 -10.97 -7.70
N LYS A 275 23.70 -9.65 -7.39
CA LYS A 275 24.82 -8.81 -6.92
C LYS A 275 24.53 -8.09 -5.62
N GLY A 276 23.34 -8.23 -5.05
CA GLY A 276 23.01 -7.52 -3.82
C GLY A 276 21.79 -8.05 -3.12
N ILE A 277 21.68 -7.67 -1.86
CA ILE A 277 20.54 -7.96 -0.99
C ILE A 277 20.26 -6.77 -0.07
N TRP A 278 18.99 -6.49 0.14
CA TRP A 278 18.48 -5.66 1.23
C TRP A 278 17.56 -6.50 2.11
N LEU A 279 17.65 -6.30 3.42
CA LEU A 279 16.80 -6.96 4.41
C LEU A 279 16.38 -5.96 5.49
N GLU A 280 15.09 -5.61 5.53
CA GLU A 280 14.51 -4.60 6.42
C GLU A 280 14.78 -4.91 7.90
N ASN A 281 14.53 -6.15 8.34
CA ASN A 281 14.71 -6.55 9.74
C ASN A 281 16.17 -6.48 10.23
N SER A 282 17.11 -6.64 9.34
CA SER A 282 18.53 -6.47 9.65
C SER A 282 18.98 -5.02 9.54
N LYS A 283 18.12 -4.11 9.05
CA LYS A 283 18.47 -2.74 8.65
C LYS A 283 19.75 -2.71 7.83
N GLY A 284 19.88 -3.69 6.92
CA GLY A 284 21.13 -4.01 6.28
C GLY A 284 21.01 -4.16 4.77
N VAL A 285 22.08 -3.74 4.10
CA VAL A 285 22.28 -3.89 2.68
C VAL A 285 23.64 -4.56 2.46
N TYR A 286 23.72 -5.43 1.45
CA TYR A 286 25.00 -5.91 0.95
C TYR A 286 24.98 -5.81 -0.58
N ILE A 287 25.97 -5.09 -1.13
CA ILE A 287 26.16 -4.94 -2.58
C ILE A 287 27.57 -5.37 -2.94
N GLU A 288 27.70 -6.30 -3.88
CA GLU A 288 28.99 -6.77 -4.37
C GLU A 288 29.82 -5.61 -4.93
N GLY A 289 31.08 -5.52 -4.48
CA GLY A 289 32.01 -4.48 -4.89
C GLY A 289 31.80 -3.10 -4.22
N ILE A 290 30.76 -2.93 -3.40
CA ILE A 290 30.51 -1.70 -2.64
C ILE A 290 30.57 -1.96 -1.13
N SER A 291 29.83 -2.97 -0.64
CA SER A 291 29.87 -3.37 0.76
C SER A 291 31.19 -4.05 1.11
N PRO A 292 31.72 -3.86 2.31
CA PRO A 292 32.93 -4.57 2.78
C PRO A 292 32.69 -6.08 2.70
N ARG A 293 33.56 -6.79 2.00
CA ARG A 293 33.44 -8.24 1.84
C ARG A 293 34.42 -8.99 2.76
N TYR A 294 35.62 -8.44 2.89
CA TYR A 294 36.70 -9.00 3.67
C TYR A 294 37.31 -7.88 4.49
N ASP A 295 37.01 -7.83 5.76
CA ASP A 295 37.58 -6.88 6.72
C ASP A 295 38.48 -7.56 7.76
N LYS A 296 38.55 -8.90 7.73
CA LYS A 296 39.38 -9.72 8.62
C LYS A 296 40.17 -10.76 7.83
N LEU A 297 41.28 -11.18 8.43
CA LEU A 297 42.09 -12.29 7.93
C LEU A 297 41.97 -13.46 8.91
N ASP A 298 41.94 -14.68 8.37
CA ASP A 298 42.07 -15.88 9.19
C ASP A 298 43.50 -16.04 9.76
N VAL A 299 43.71 -17.08 10.54
CA VAL A 299 45.03 -17.36 11.13
C VAL A 299 46.13 -17.67 10.10
N ALA A 300 45.77 -17.99 8.87
CA ALA A 300 46.67 -18.21 7.74
C ALA A 300 46.87 -16.96 6.87
N GLY A 301 46.22 -15.84 7.21
CA GLY A 301 46.30 -14.58 6.47
C GLY A 301 45.38 -14.49 5.25
N ASN A 302 44.40 -15.38 5.07
CA ASN A 302 43.44 -15.31 4.00
C ASN A 302 42.28 -14.41 4.36
N PRO A 303 41.81 -13.54 3.44
CA PRO A 303 40.62 -12.73 3.68
C PRO A 303 39.37 -13.59 3.77
N TYR A 304 38.49 -13.31 4.73
CA TYR A 304 37.19 -13.95 4.86
C TYR A 304 36.06 -12.96 5.13
N SER A 305 34.86 -13.35 4.73
CA SER A 305 33.65 -12.54 4.98
C SER A 305 33.34 -12.50 6.48
N THR A 306 32.99 -11.33 7.00
CA THR A 306 32.63 -11.11 8.40
C THR A 306 31.26 -11.62 8.76
N HIS A 307 30.41 -11.97 7.77
CA HIS A 307 28.98 -12.28 7.96
C HIS A 307 28.19 -11.10 8.54
N GLU A 308 28.66 -9.89 8.32
CA GLU A 308 28.05 -8.67 8.83
C GLU A 308 27.28 -7.93 7.72
N TRP A 309 26.22 -7.26 8.12
CA TRP A 309 25.46 -6.39 7.24
C TRP A 309 26.06 -4.99 7.24
N THR A 310 26.14 -4.36 6.09
CA THR A 310 26.40 -2.92 6.02
C THR A 310 25.10 -2.20 6.39
N PRO A 311 25.10 -1.28 7.37
CA PRO A 311 23.89 -0.55 7.73
C PRO A 311 23.28 0.18 6.53
N GLU A 312 21.97 0.12 6.38
CA GLU A 312 21.27 0.83 5.29
C GLU A 312 21.53 2.35 5.32
N SER A 313 21.77 2.93 6.50
CA SER A 313 22.13 4.34 6.66
C SER A 313 23.39 4.76 5.90
N ASP A 314 24.34 3.85 5.69
CA ASP A 314 25.60 4.13 5.00
C ASP A 314 25.40 4.33 3.49
N PHE A 315 24.22 3.93 2.99
CA PHE A 315 23.83 4.10 1.59
C PHE A 315 23.05 5.38 1.32
N TYR A 316 22.50 6.06 2.36
CA TYR A 316 21.63 7.22 2.17
C TYR A 316 22.32 8.38 1.44
N GLU A 317 23.54 8.74 1.81
CA GLU A 317 24.23 9.88 1.20
C GLU A 317 24.36 9.70 -0.31
N ARG A 318 24.61 8.47 -0.75
CA ARG A 318 24.91 8.14 -2.14
C ARG A 318 23.69 7.71 -2.95
N PHE A 319 22.72 7.07 -2.31
CA PHE A 319 21.64 6.37 -3.01
C PHE A 319 20.22 6.76 -2.57
N ASP A 320 20.06 7.71 -1.63
CA ASP A 320 18.73 8.21 -1.34
C ASP A 320 18.01 8.60 -2.63
N HIS A 321 16.73 8.26 -2.72
CA HIS A 321 15.92 8.66 -3.87
C HIS A 321 15.78 10.20 -3.90
N PRO A 322 15.76 10.87 -5.09
CA PRO A 322 15.63 12.31 -5.20
C PRO A 322 14.45 12.91 -4.41
N ILE A 323 13.34 12.18 -4.27
CA ILE A 323 12.23 12.57 -3.40
C ILE A 323 12.73 12.80 -1.97
N TRP A 324 13.46 11.86 -1.38
CA TRP A 324 13.94 11.95 0.00
C TRP A 324 15.12 12.89 0.15
N GLN A 325 15.97 13.03 -0.85
CA GLN A 325 17.02 14.07 -0.85
C GLN A 325 16.43 15.48 -0.71
N ALA A 326 15.28 15.71 -1.37
CA ALA A 326 14.58 17.00 -1.31
C ALA A 326 13.66 17.13 -0.08
N TYR A 327 13.18 16.02 0.50
CA TYR A 327 12.12 16.00 1.51
C TYR A 327 12.65 15.81 2.94
N ARG A 328 13.78 15.13 3.11
CA ARG A 328 14.43 14.97 4.43
C ARG A 328 14.62 16.35 5.09
N ASN A 329 14.32 16.45 6.38
CA ASN A 329 14.26 17.68 7.18
C ASN A 329 13.02 18.56 6.95
N HIS A 330 12.05 18.09 6.13
CA HIS A 330 10.78 18.78 5.86
C HIS A 330 9.60 17.82 5.92
N GLU A 331 9.74 16.70 6.67
CA GLU A 331 8.72 15.68 6.81
C GLU A 331 7.49 16.29 7.50
N VAL A 332 6.34 16.13 6.85
CA VAL A 332 5.06 16.60 7.38
C VAL A 332 3.99 15.52 7.21
N GLY A 333 3.06 15.44 8.14
CA GLY A 333 1.95 14.51 8.10
C GLY A 333 2.23 13.16 8.75
N GLY A 334 1.34 12.20 8.52
CA GLY A 334 1.37 10.88 9.13
C GLY A 334 2.46 9.95 8.59
N HIS A 335 2.74 8.86 9.34
CA HIS A 335 3.66 7.80 8.95
C HIS A 335 5.05 8.31 8.52
N GLY A 336 5.65 9.20 9.31
CA GLY A 336 6.98 9.75 8.98
C GLY A 336 7.01 10.54 7.66
N GLY A 337 5.88 11.13 7.27
CA GLY A 337 5.76 11.94 6.05
C GLY A 337 5.31 11.19 4.79
N MET A 338 5.30 9.86 4.80
CA MET A 338 4.91 9.05 3.63
C MET A 338 3.49 9.35 3.13
N ASP A 339 2.54 9.61 4.05
CA ASP A 339 1.17 9.99 3.67
C ASP A 339 1.14 11.26 2.82
N SER A 340 1.96 12.25 3.17
CA SER A 340 2.03 13.52 2.42
C SER A 340 2.67 13.35 1.05
N LEU A 341 3.64 12.44 0.90
CA LEU A 341 4.24 12.13 -0.40
C LEU A 341 3.24 11.44 -1.32
N ALA A 342 2.50 10.43 -0.82
CA ALA A 342 1.44 9.75 -1.58
C ALA A 342 0.33 10.73 -2.00
N LEU A 343 -0.11 11.61 -1.10
CA LEU A 343 -1.10 12.64 -1.40
C LEU A 343 -0.60 13.64 -2.46
N ARG A 344 0.65 14.09 -2.39
CA ARG A 344 1.23 14.98 -3.40
C ARG A 344 1.29 14.32 -4.78
N ALA A 345 1.67 13.04 -4.83
CA ALA A 345 1.66 12.28 -6.07
C ALA A 345 0.26 12.22 -6.70
N PHE A 346 -0.77 12.01 -5.87
CA PHE A 346 -2.16 12.04 -6.31
C PHE A 346 -2.59 13.43 -6.80
N PHE A 347 -2.32 14.48 -6.02
CA PHE A 347 -2.70 15.85 -6.40
C PHE A 347 -1.99 16.32 -7.68
N ASP A 348 -0.73 15.92 -7.88
CA ASP A 348 0.00 16.20 -9.11
C ASP A 348 -0.67 15.53 -10.32
N ALA A 349 -1.03 14.25 -10.19
CA ALA A 349 -1.76 13.53 -11.23
C ALA A 349 -3.11 14.19 -11.56
N VAL A 350 -3.86 14.67 -10.56
CA VAL A 350 -5.11 15.42 -10.78
C VAL A 350 -4.86 16.73 -11.52
N LYS A 351 -3.84 17.51 -11.12
CA LYS A 351 -3.49 18.80 -11.75
C LYS A 351 -3.08 18.63 -13.20
N THR A 352 -2.27 17.62 -13.49
CA THR A 352 -1.69 17.38 -14.82
C THR A 352 -2.59 16.52 -15.71
N ARG A 353 -3.67 15.98 -15.15
CA ARG A 353 -4.53 15.00 -15.79
C ARG A 353 -3.77 13.79 -16.34
N SER A 354 -2.82 13.30 -15.55
CA SER A 354 -1.99 12.16 -15.87
C SER A 354 -2.42 10.91 -15.09
N THR A 355 -1.87 9.76 -15.49
CA THR A 355 -1.96 8.51 -14.73
C THR A 355 -1.14 8.66 -13.44
N PRO A 356 -1.70 8.33 -12.26
CA PRO A 356 -0.95 8.39 -11.02
C PRO A 356 0.10 7.27 -10.93
N PRO A 357 1.12 7.43 -10.07
CA PRO A 357 2.21 6.44 -9.94
C PRO A 357 1.77 5.05 -9.49
N ILE A 358 0.68 4.96 -8.72
CA ILE A 358 0.01 3.72 -8.34
C ILE A 358 -1.33 3.72 -9.05
N ASP A 359 -1.39 3.14 -10.23
CA ASP A 359 -2.56 3.18 -11.08
C ASP A 359 -3.55 2.03 -10.81
N VAL A 360 -4.66 2.04 -11.52
CA VAL A 360 -5.74 1.07 -11.36
C VAL A 360 -5.29 -0.39 -11.54
N TYR A 361 -4.30 -0.64 -12.39
CA TYR A 361 -3.78 -1.99 -12.61
C TYR A 361 -2.93 -2.47 -11.44
N ASP A 362 -2.16 -1.56 -10.82
CA ASP A 362 -1.42 -1.85 -9.59
C ASP A 362 -2.39 -2.16 -8.45
N VAL A 363 -3.42 -1.32 -8.30
CA VAL A 363 -4.48 -1.52 -7.31
C VAL A 363 -5.14 -2.89 -7.47
N ALA A 364 -5.56 -3.23 -8.71
CA ALA A 364 -6.22 -4.49 -8.99
C ALA A 364 -5.30 -5.70 -8.72
N ALA A 365 -4.04 -5.65 -9.17
CA ALA A 365 -3.10 -6.73 -8.95
C ALA A 365 -2.80 -6.96 -7.46
N TRP A 366 -2.60 -5.88 -6.68
CA TRP A 366 -2.27 -6.02 -5.25
C TRP A 366 -3.47 -6.46 -4.41
N MET A 367 -4.64 -5.86 -4.62
CA MET A 367 -5.85 -6.21 -3.86
C MET A 367 -6.37 -7.60 -4.19
N SER A 368 -6.10 -8.14 -5.39
CA SER A 368 -6.53 -9.49 -5.77
C SER A 368 -5.88 -10.59 -4.93
N ILE A 369 -4.71 -10.33 -4.36
CA ILE A 369 -3.99 -11.31 -3.53
C ILE A 369 -4.87 -11.77 -2.35
N THR A 370 -5.69 -10.87 -1.79
CA THR A 370 -6.59 -11.23 -0.69
C THR A 370 -7.56 -12.35 -1.09
N CYS A 371 -8.41 -12.14 -2.08
CA CYS A 371 -9.41 -13.14 -2.46
C CYS A 371 -8.79 -14.40 -3.10
N LEU A 372 -7.64 -14.29 -3.78
CA LEU A 372 -6.94 -15.43 -4.36
C LEU A 372 -6.21 -16.25 -3.29
N SER A 373 -5.67 -15.64 -2.23
CA SER A 373 -5.08 -16.36 -1.10
C SER A 373 -6.14 -17.15 -0.34
N GLU A 374 -7.32 -16.58 -0.10
CA GLU A 374 -8.47 -17.27 0.49
C GLU A 374 -8.86 -18.50 -0.36
N GLN A 375 -8.91 -18.33 -1.69
CA GLN A 375 -9.20 -19.43 -2.59
C GLN A 375 -8.14 -20.53 -2.51
N SER A 376 -6.85 -20.20 -2.51
CA SER A 376 -5.76 -21.16 -2.40
C SER A 376 -5.85 -21.93 -1.08
N ILE A 377 -6.06 -21.24 0.05
CA ILE A 377 -6.23 -21.87 1.38
C ILE A 377 -7.42 -22.83 1.38
N ALA A 378 -8.57 -22.40 0.86
CA ALA A 378 -9.78 -23.24 0.79
C ALA A 378 -9.57 -24.48 -0.08
N MET A 379 -8.67 -24.41 -1.06
CA MET A 379 -8.29 -25.55 -1.93
C MET A 379 -7.12 -26.37 -1.38
N GLY A 380 -6.70 -26.15 -0.12
CA GLY A 380 -5.61 -26.89 0.51
C GLY A 380 -4.21 -26.47 0.06
N GLY A 381 -4.03 -25.22 -0.37
CA GLY A 381 -2.75 -24.67 -0.81
C GLY A 381 -2.44 -24.89 -2.29
N LEU A 382 -3.45 -25.21 -3.09
CA LEU A 382 -3.25 -25.36 -4.55
C LEU A 382 -2.93 -24.01 -5.22
N PRO A 383 -2.14 -24.04 -6.31
CA PRO A 383 -1.86 -22.85 -7.09
C PRO A 383 -3.13 -22.23 -7.69
N VAL A 384 -3.30 -20.92 -7.53
CA VAL A 384 -4.37 -20.12 -8.11
C VAL A 384 -3.78 -19.14 -9.11
N PRO A 385 -4.32 -19.04 -10.36
CA PRO A 385 -3.84 -18.07 -11.32
C PRO A 385 -4.21 -16.64 -10.90
N VAL A 386 -3.28 -15.70 -11.07
CA VAL A 386 -3.56 -14.27 -10.87
C VAL A 386 -4.01 -13.69 -12.22
N PRO A 387 -5.19 -13.04 -12.28
CA PRO A 387 -5.69 -12.42 -13.50
C PRO A 387 -4.70 -11.37 -14.06
N ASP A 388 -4.63 -11.29 -15.37
CA ASP A 388 -3.94 -10.19 -16.05
C ASP A 388 -4.89 -9.01 -16.24
N PHE A 389 -4.96 -8.14 -15.26
CA PHE A 389 -5.82 -6.95 -15.30
C PHE A 389 -5.42 -5.96 -16.39
N THR A 390 -4.25 -6.12 -17.00
CA THR A 390 -3.77 -5.25 -18.08
C THR A 390 -4.19 -5.73 -19.47
N ASN A 391 -4.79 -6.94 -19.59
CA ASN A 391 -5.11 -7.57 -20.87
C ASN A 391 -3.90 -7.61 -21.83
N GLY A 392 -2.74 -8.04 -21.34
CA GLY A 392 -1.49 -8.16 -22.10
C GLY A 392 -0.69 -6.87 -22.21
N LYS A 393 -1.21 -5.72 -21.82
CA LYS A 393 -0.48 -4.43 -21.90
C LYS A 393 0.75 -4.40 -21.01
N TRP A 394 0.87 -5.28 -20.00
CA TRP A 394 2.04 -5.36 -19.13
C TRP A 394 3.34 -5.66 -19.89
N VAL A 395 3.28 -6.32 -21.05
CA VAL A 395 4.44 -6.65 -21.87
C VAL A 395 5.11 -5.40 -22.44
N CYS A 396 4.30 -4.46 -22.93
CA CYS A 396 4.78 -3.21 -23.49
C CYS A 396 3.78 -2.10 -23.16
N ARG A 397 4.00 -1.42 -22.02
CA ARG A 397 3.20 -0.24 -21.66
C ARG A 397 3.88 1.02 -22.19
N GLU A 398 3.06 1.98 -22.58
CA GLU A 398 3.55 3.32 -22.91
C GLU A 398 4.35 3.89 -21.74
N PRO A 399 5.53 4.49 -22.01
CA PRO A 399 6.33 5.13 -20.97
C PRO A 399 5.52 6.19 -20.22
N GLU A 400 5.67 6.21 -18.90
CA GLU A 400 5.10 7.28 -18.10
C GLU A 400 5.74 8.63 -18.44
N LYS A 401 4.94 9.69 -18.36
CA LYS A 401 5.51 11.04 -18.41
C LYS A 401 6.46 11.22 -17.23
N PRO A 402 7.66 11.78 -17.44
CA PRO A 402 8.58 12.03 -16.34
C PRO A 402 7.89 12.82 -15.21
N SER A 403 7.96 12.28 -14.01
CA SER A 403 7.44 12.88 -12.80
C SER A 403 8.37 12.55 -11.65
N ARG A 404 8.64 13.54 -10.82
CA ARG A 404 9.40 13.30 -9.58
C ARG A 404 8.71 12.33 -8.61
N TRP A 405 7.41 12.09 -8.80
CA TRP A 405 6.62 11.16 -8.00
C TRP A 405 6.56 9.74 -8.57
N SER A 406 7.23 9.51 -9.71
CA SER A 406 7.25 8.17 -10.34
C SER A 406 7.81 7.12 -9.37
N LEU A 407 7.20 5.94 -9.40
CA LEU A 407 7.63 4.76 -8.68
C LEU A 407 8.14 3.67 -9.64
N ASN A 408 8.21 3.96 -10.91
CA ASN A 408 8.66 3.01 -11.94
C ASN A 408 10.06 3.35 -12.45
N GLU A 409 10.34 4.64 -12.62
CA GLU A 409 11.65 5.16 -12.97
C GLU A 409 12.04 6.29 -12.01
N VAL A 410 13.33 6.54 -11.89
CA VAL A 410 13.88 7.59 -11.03
C VAL A 410 14.28 8.77 -11.90
N TYR A 411 13.72 9.95 -11.64
CA TYR A 411 13.93 11.19 -12.39
C TYR A 411 14.55 12.28 -11.53
#